data_0b5c00517c799e71f1e85713fb3b24d9
#
_entry.id   0b5c00517c799e71f1e85713fb3b24d9
#
_cell.length_a   1.000
_cell.length_b   1.000
_cell.length_c   1.000
_cell.angle_alpha   90.00
_cell.angle_beta   90.00
_cell.angle_gamma   90.00
#
_symmetry.space_group_name_H-M   'P 1'
#
loop_
_entity.id
_entity.type
_entity.pdbx_description
1 polymer ?
#
loop_
_entity_poly.entity_id
_entity_poly.type
_entity_poly.pdbx_seq_one_letter_code
_entity_poly.pdbx_strand_id
1 'polypeptide(L)'
;MRRFKWIEWSLHKIDAHGLSAAEVEAAFDNVFHVTERKDGSFEMFAATPSGRRIWVIWRYDREDDEAPDVFDDLEDPPIFVITAY
;
A
#
# COMPACT_ATOMS: atom_id res chain seq x y z
N MET A 1 6.96 -9.50 -7.92
CA MET A 1 7.52 -8.66 -6.84
C MET A 1 6.70 -7.40 -6.71
N ARG A 2 6.32 -7.05 -5.48
CA ARG A 2 5.54 -5.84 -5.25
C ARG A 2 6.38 -4.60 -5.42
N ARG A 3 5.78 -3.59 -6.02
CA ARG A 3 6.41 -2.28 -6.13
C ARG A 3 5.56 -1.30 -5.35
N PHE A 4 6.21 -0.42 -4.60
CA PHE A 4 5.51 0.56 -3.77
C PHE A 4 5.86 1.96 -4.24
N LYS A 5 4.87 2.83 -4.19
CA LYS A 5 5.05 4.23 -4.51
C LYS A 5 4.71 5.04 -3.27
N TRP A 6 5.65 5.90 -2.88
CA TRP A 6 5.51 6.77 -1.72
C TRP A 6 5.64 8.20 -2.15
N ILE A 7 4.81 9.05 -1.57
CA ILE A 7 4.98 10.50 -1.72
C ILE A 7 5.28 11.06 -0.35
N GLU A 8 5.83 12.27 -0.33
CA GLU A 8 6.28 12.88 0.90
C GLU A 8 5.16 13.01 1.92
N TRP A 9 3.97 13.35 1.45
CA TRP A 9 2.80 13.48 2.31
C TRP A 9 2.48 12.17 3.03
N SER A 10 2.52 11.07 2.31
CA SER A 10 2.24 9.77 2.90
C SER A 10 3.32 9.36 3.90
N LEU A 11 4.57 9.67 3.58
CA LEU A 11 5.66 9.37 4.49
C LEU A 11 5.53 10.15 5.80
N HIS A 12 5.12 11.41 5.71
CA HIS A 12 4.86 12.21 6.90
C HIS A 12 3.74 11.62 7.74
N LYS A 13 2.71 11.13 7.09
CA LYS A 13 1.57 10.57 7.81
C LYS A 13 1.94 9.33 8.60
N ILE A 14 2.68 8.42 7.99
CA ILE A 14 3.07 7.21 8.71
C ILE A 14 4.09 7.51 9.79
N ASP A 15 4.97 8.48 9.54
CA ASP A 15 5.96 8.86 10.54
C ASP A 15 5.30 9.39 11.81
N ALA A 16 4.20 10.11 11.66
CA ALA A 16 3.45 10.62 12.81
C ALA A 16 2.93 9.50 13.71
N HIS A 17 2.82 8.30 13.18
CA HIS A 17 2.39 7.13 13.94
C HIS A 17 3.55 6.21 14.28
N GLY A 18 4.78 6.68 14.07
CA GLY A 18 5.95 5.91 14.42
C GLY A 18 6.23 4.75 13.47
N LEU A 19 5.83 4.89 12.21
CA LEU A 19 6.02 3.84 11.23
C LEU A 19 6.99 4.31 10.15
N SER A 20 7.76 3.36 9.61
CA SER A 20 8.62 3.62 8.47
C SER A 20 8.03 2.98 7.23
N ALA A 21 8.48 3.45 6.06
CA ALA A 21 8.02 2.86 4.80
C ALA A 21 8.35 1.36 4.76
N ALA A 22 9.54 0.99 5.22
CA ALA A 22 9.94 -0.42 5.22
C ALA A 22 9.02 -1.28 6.06
N GLU A 23 8.61 -0.78 7.22
CA GLU A 23 7.69 -1.52 8.08
C GLU A 23 6.34 -1.72 7.43
N VAL A 24 5.84 -0.67 6.79
CA VAL A 24 4.52 -0.75 6.15
C VAL A 24 4.59 -1.68 4.95
N GLU A 25 5.65 -1.60 4.16
CA GLU A 25 5.82 -2.51 3.02
C GLU A 25 5.87 -3.96 3.47
N ALA A 26 6.62 -4.22 4.54
CA ALA A 26 6.75 -5.58 5.05
C ALA A 26 5.43 -6.12 5.59
N ALA A 27 4.56 -5.25 6.07
CA ALA A 27 3.26 -5.68 6.59
C ALA A 27 2.38 -6.30 5.52
N PHE A 28 2.64 -6.00 4.26
CA PHE A 28 1.88 -6.63 3.17
C PHE A 28 2.11 -8.12 3.07
N ASP A 29 3.14 -8.63 3.72
CA ASP A 29 3.39 -10.07 3.77
C ASP A 29 2.71 -10.74 4.95
N ASN A 30 2.01 -9.98 5.80
CA ASN A 30 1.41 -10.53 6.99
C ASN A 30 0.04 -9.87 7.21
N VAL A 31 -0.85 -10.09 6.25
CA VAL A 31 -2.17 -9.45 6.20
C VAL A 31 -3.19 -10.33 6.88
N PHE A 32 -3.98 -9.75 7.77
CA PHE A 32 -5.08 -10.44 8.42
C PHE A 32 -6.40 -10.23 7.68
N HIS A 33 -6.59 -9.03 7.14
CA HIS A 33 -7.86 -8.68 6.54
C HIS A 33 -7.67 -7.50 5.59
N VAL A 34 -8.39 -7.51 4.48
CA VAL A 34 -8.40 -6.38 3.56
C VAL A 34 -9.81 -6.17 3.05
N THR A 35 -10.22 -4.91 2.99
CA THR A 35 -11.55 -4.53 2.53
C THR A 35 -11.42 -3.45 1.49
N GLU A 36 -12.16 -3.59 0.41
CA GLU A 36 -12.19 -2.57 -0.62
C GLU A 36 -13.15 -1.46 -0.21
N ARG A 37 -12.70 -0.21 -0.36
CA ARG A 37 -13.51 0.94 -0.01
C ARG A 37 -14.21 1.46 -1.26
N LYS A 38 -15.21 2.33 -1.04
CA LYS A 38 -16.03 2.82 -2.14
C LYS A 38 -15.24 3.67 -3.14
N ASP A 39 -14.19 4.30 -2.68
CA ASP A 39 -13.40 5.18 -3.54
C ASP A 39 -12.33 4.43 -4.34
N GLY A 40 -12.33 3.11 -4.26
CA GLY A 40 -11.35 2.31 -4.99
C GLY A 40 -10.07 2.05 -4.23
N SER A 41 -9.96 2.55 -3.01
CA SER A 41 -8.81 2.23 -2.18
C SER A 41 -9.12 1.01 -1.33
N PHE A 42 -8.11 0.52 -0.63
CA PHE A 42 -8.22 -0.65 0.23
C PHE A 42 -7.83 -0.28 1.65
N GLU A 43 -8.51 -0.89 2.59
CA GLU A 43 -8.19 -0.77 4.00
C GLU A 43 -7.72 -2.14 4.47
N MET A 44 -6.49 -2.21 4.95
CA MET A 44 -5.86 -3.48 5.25
C MET A 44 -5.40 -3.51 6.69
N PHE A 45 -5.74 -4.60 7.39
CA PHE A 45 -5.25 -4.83 8.75
C PHE A 45 -4.12 -5.85 8.66
N ALA A 46 -2.96 -5.48 9.16
CA ALA A 46 -1.77 -6.28 8.98
C ALA A 46 -0.81 -6.09 10.14
N ALA A 47 0.22 -6.91 10.22
CA ALA A 47 1.24 -6.79 11.24
C ALA A 47 2.59 -6.48 10.62
N THR A 48 3.34 -5.62 11.28
CA THR A 48 4.73 -5.36 10.92
C THR A 48 5.60 -6.55 11.35
N PRO A 49 6.84 -6.64 10.87
CA PRO A 49 7.71 -7.72 11.31
C PRO A 49 7.92 -7.79 12.82
N SER A 50 7.82 -6.67 13.51
CA SER A 50 7.97 -6.65 14.96
C SER A 50 6.71 -7.10 15.68
N GLY A 51 5.64 -7.40 14.96
CA GLY A 51 4.39 -7.83 15.55
C GLY A 51 3.39 -6.72 15.84
N ARG A 52 3.73 -5.50 15.49
CA ARG A 52 2.82 -4.37 15.68
C ARG A 52 1.70 -4.45 14.65
N ARG A 53 0.47 -4.35 15.10
CA ARG A 53 -0.69 -4.41 14.22
C ARG A 53 -1.03 -3.01 13.77
N ILE A 54 -1.26 -2.86 12.47
CA ILE A 54 -1.50 -1.56 11.86
C ILE A 54 -2.61 -1.65 10.83
N TRP A 55 -3.19 -0.49 10.54
CA TRP A 55 -4.11 -0.33 9.43
C TRP A 55 -3.37 0.40 8.33
N VAL A 56 -3.54 -0.05 7.10
CA VAL A 56 -2.90 0.58 5.93
C VAL A 56 -3.99 0.91 4.94
N ILE A 57 -4.01 2.16 4.50
CA ILE A 57 -4.92 2.59 3.43
C ILE A 57 -4.07 2.75 2.19
N TRP A 58 -4.42 2.01 1.14
CA TRP A 58 -3.61 2.01 -0.06
C TRP A 58 -4.49 1.77 -1.28
N ARG A 59 -3.94 2.01 -2.46
CA ARG A 59 -4.61 1.71 -3.72
C ARG A 59 -3.56 1.36 -4.75
N TYR A 60 -4.01 0.76 -5.84
CA TYR A 60 -3.10 0.54 -6.96
C TYR A 60 -2.88 1.86 -7.67
N ASP A 61 -1.65 2.11 -8.03
CA ASP A 61 -1.29 3.31 -8.75
C ASP A 61 -1.36 3.03 -10.25
N ARG A 62 -2.48 3.40 -10.82
CA ARG A 62 -2.69 3.22 -12.25
C ARG A 62 -2.61 4.57 -12.91
N GLU A 63 -1.43 5.08 -12.98
CA GLU A 63 -1.23 6.38 -13.58
C GLU A 63 -1.70 6.42 -15.00
N ASP A 64 -1.63 5.29 -15.64
CA ASP A 64 -1.82 5.23 -17.05
C ASP A 64 -3.06 4.46 -17.35
N ASP A 65 -4.14 5.16 -17.48
CA ASP A 65 -5.39 4.54 -17.85
C ASP A 65 -5.46 4.27 -19.34
N GLU A 66 -4.45 4.68 -20.04
CA GLU A 66 -4.50 4.53 -21.47
C GLU A 66 -4.12 3.14 -21.82
N ALA A 67 -4.91 2.58 -22.62
CA ALA A 67 -4.77 1.30 -23.23
C ALA A 67 -3.49 0.61 -22.84
N PRO A 68 -3.52 -0.14 -21.80
CA PRO A 68 -2.32 -0.83 -21.38
C PRO A 68 -1.88 -1.74 -22.48
N ASP A 69 -0.62 -1.73 -22.67
CA ASP A 69 -0.02 -2.67 -23.55
C ASP A 69 -0.32 -4.04 -23.00
N VAL A 70 -0.58 -4.98 -23.88
CA VAL A 70 -0.89 -6.33 -23.44
C VAL A 70 0.20 -6.93 -22.58
N PHE A 71 1.40 -6.41 -22.73
CA PHE A 71 2.52 -6.96 -21.97
C PHE A 71 2.54 -6.49 -20.52
N ASP A 72 1.80 -5.44 -20.22
CA ASP A 72 1.77 -4.93 -18.86
C ASP A 72 0.98 -5.84 -17.93
N ASP A 73 0.25 -6.77 -18.49
CA ASP A 73 -0.52 -7.71 -17.68
C ASP A 73 0.36 -8.62 -16.87
N LEU A 74 1.63 -8.68 -17.18
CA LEU A 74 2.53 -9.56 -16.47
C LEU A 74 3.03 -8.99 -15.16
N GLU A 75 2.78 -7.73 -14.91
CA GLU A 75 3.23 -7.10 -13.68
C GLU A 75 2.07 -6.44 -12.97
N ASP A 76 2.04 -6.59 -11.66
CA ASP A 76 1.05 -5.92 -10.87
C ASP A 76 1.35 -4.41 -10.86
N PRO A 77 0.30 -3.58 -10.86
CA PRO A 77 0.53 -2.15 -10.75
C PRO A 77 1.18 -1.83 -9.41
N PRO A 78 1.93 -0.75 -9.33
CA PRO A 78 2.52 -0.34 -8.07
C PRO A 78 1.44 -0.06 -7.02
N ILE A 79 1.82 -0.26 -5.78
CA ILE A 79 0.94 0.03 -4.65
C ILE A 79 1.25 1.42 -4.13
N PHE A 80 0.27 2.29 -4.15
CA PHE A 80 0.41 3.63 -3.62
C PHE A 80 -0.17 3.64 -2.21
N VAL A 81 0.71 3.81 -1.22
CA VAL A 81 0.26 3.85 0.17
C VAL A 81 -0.18 5.26 0.51
N ILE A 82 -1.42 5.39 0.96
CA ILE A 82 -1.98 6.68 1.33
C ILE A 82 -1.62 7.01 2.75
N THR A 83 -1.85 6.10 3.67
CA THR A 83 -1.50 6.30 5.07
C THR A 83 -1.48 4.96 5.78
N ALA A 84 -0.91 4.96 6.99
CA ALA A 84 -0.96 3.79 7.87
C ALA A 84 -0.95 4.30 9.32
N TYR A 85 -1.61 3.55 10.19
CA TYR A 85 -1.71 3.96 11.60
C TYR A 85 -1.97 2.79 12.53
#